data_fa1f8ae2b9fa6830dd48b97e9393805b
#
_entry.id   fa1f8ae2b9fa6830dd48b97e9393805b
#
_cell.length_a   1.000
_cell.length_b   1.000
_cell.length_c   1.000
_cell.angle_alpha   90.00
_cell.angle_beta   90.00
_cell.angle_gamma   90.00
#
_symmetry.space_group_name_H-M   'P 1'
#
loop_
_entity.id
_entity.type
_entity.pdbx_description
1 polymer ?
#
loop_
_entity_poly.entity_id
_entity_poly.type
_entity_poly.pdbx_seq_one_letter_code
_entity_poly.pdbx_strand_id
1 'polypeptide(L)'
;MMTWLSELWGSERAVVEPASQRDVTAFAQIHRASFHRGWGEDEFERMLHERNTLVHRLSMGRKTVGFSVSRMAADEAEILSIAVAESHRGRGLSSSLLLTHLGHLAGHGIRTVFLEVEENNQPARRLYQRAGFSVVGRRERYYRQSGSEALDALLMRRDLS
;
A
#
# COMPACT_ATOMS: atom_id res chain seq x y z
N MET A 1 -2.53 -18.12 -34.83
CA MET A 1 -1.49 -19.13 -34.56
C MET A 1 -0.46 -18.72 -33.49
N MET A 2 -0.49 -17.49 -33.00
CA MET A 2 0.41 -17.05 -31.91
C MET A 2 -0.24 -16.99 -30.53
N THR A 3 -1.53 -17.28 -30.46
CA THR A 3 -2.32 -17.18 -29.22
C THR A 3 -2.06 -18.28 -28.20
N TRP A 4 -1.66 -19.46 -28.65
CA TRP A 4 -1.39 -20.58 -27.74
C TRP A 4 0.00 -20.50 -27.09
N LEU A 5 0.96 -19.83 -27.73
CA LEU A 5 2.27 -19.59 -27.13
C LEU A 5 2.23 -18.53 -26.03
N SER A 6 1.30 -17.57 -26.14
CA SER A 6 1.09 -16.60 -25.08
C SER A 6 0.39 -17.23 -23.87
N GLU A 7 -0.35 -18.31 -24.07
CA GLU A 7 -0.95 -19.09 -22.97
C GLU A 7 0.07 -19.99 -22.27
N LEU A 8 1.10 -20.44 -22.99
CA LEU A 8 2.18 -21.25 -22.41
C LEU A 8 3.19 -20.40 -21.62
N TRP A 9 3.32 -19.13 -21.94
CA TRP A 9 4.14 -18.18 -21.20
C TRP A 9 3.31 -17.42 -20.17
N GLY A 10 2.18 -18.01 -19.76
CA GLY A 10 1.20 -17.53 -18.84
C GLY A 10 1.51 -16.13 -18.32
N SER A 11 0.79 -15.14 -18.84
CA SER A 11 0.85 -13.82 -18.23
C SER A 11 0.45 -14.01 -16.76
N GLU A 12 1.43 -14.00 -15.88
CA GLU A 12 1.19 -14.06 -14.44
C GLU A 12 0.20 -12.96 -14.12
N ARG A 13 -0.99 -13.34 -13.65
CA ARG A 13 -1.99 -12.36 -13.26
C ARG A 13 -1.65 -11.81 -11.88
N ALA A 14 -1.73 -10.51 -11.78
CA ALA A 14 -1.72 -9.85 -10.48
C ALA A 14 -3.02 -10.17 -9.75
N VAL A 15 -2.89 -10.69 -8.54
CA VAL A 15 -4.02 -11.02 -7.68
C VAL A 15 -3.87 -10.26 -6.37
N VAL A 16 -4.92 -9.57 -5.96
CA VAL A 16 -5.00 -8.89 -4.66
C VAL A 16 -5.98 -9.69 -3.79
N GLU A 17 -5.50 -10.18 -2.67
CA GLU A 17 -6.29 -10.99 -1.75
C GLU A 17 -5.87 -10.75 -0.30
N PRO A 18 -6.69 -11.19 0.68
CA PRO A 18 -6.31 -11.04 2.09
C PRO A 18 -4.95 -11.69 2.37
N ALA A 19 -4.13 -10.98 3.12
CA ALA A 19 -2.81 -11.45 3.52
C ALA A 19 -2.91 -12.51 4.62
N SER A 20 -1.88 -13.33 4.73
CA SER A 20 -1.75 -14.33 5.76
C SER A 20 -0.34 -14.35 6.36
N GLN A 21 -0.15 -15.15 7.40
CA GLN A 21 1.12 -15.31 8.08
C GLN A 21 2.28 -15.64 7.13
N ARG A 22 2.02 -16.39 6.07
CA ARG A 22 3.03 -16.78 5.07
C ARG A 22 3.61 -15.60 4.28
N ASP A 23 2.93 -14.44 4.29
CA ASP A 23 3.34 -13.26 3.53
C ASP A 23 4.28 -12.34 4.31
N VAL A 24 4.42 -12.56 5.62
CA VAL A 24 5.10 -11.64 6.54
C VAL A 24 6.56 -11.40 6.15
N THR A 25 7.29 -12.44 5.79
CA THR A 25 8.70 -12.30 5.38
C THR A 25 8.84 -11.46 4.11
N ALA A 26 7.99 -11.71 3.11
CA ALA A 26 7.99 -10.94 1.87
C ALA A 26 7.61 -9.47 2.13
N PHE A 27 6.61 -9.22 2.96
CA PHE A 27 6.20 -7.88 3.33
C PHE A 27 7.32 -7.09 4.00
N ALA A 28 8.01 -7.70 4.95
CA ALA A 28 9.14 -7.06 5.64
C ALA A 28 10.27 -6.71 4.68
N GLN A 29 10.57 -7.58 3.74
CA GLN A 29 11.59 -7.32 2.71
C GLN A 29 11.19 -6.16 1.80
N ILE A 30 9.95 -6.13 1.32
CA ILE A 30 9.43 -5.06 0.47
C ILE A 30 9.42 -3.74 1.22
N HIS A 31 8.99 -3.74 2.47
CA HIS A 31 8.92 -2.54 3.30
C HIS A 31 10.32 -1.96 3.54
N ARG A 32 11.28 -2.81 3.88
CA ARG A 32 12.67 -2.39 4.11
C ARG A 32 13.29 -1.74 2.87
N ALA A 33 12.99 -2.26 1.69
CA ALA A 33 13.49 -1.73 0.43
C ALA A 33 12.80 -0.43 0.00
N SER A 34 11.60 -0.16 0.51
CA SER A 34 10.74 0.94 0.06
C SER A 34 10.73 2.15 1.00
N PHE A 35 11.07 1.96 2.28
CA PHE A 35 10.95 2.99 3.30
C PHE A 35 12.22 3.12 4.14
N HIS A 36 12.49 4.33 4.63
CA HIS A 36 13.65 4.62 5.48
C HIS A 36 13.60 3.90 6.82
N ARG A 37 12.41 3.76 7.40
CA ARG A 37 12.16 2.93 8.57
C ARG A 37 11.39 1.71 8.14
N GLY A 38 12.06 0.56 8.07
CA GLY A 38 11.41 -0.69 7.74
C GLY A 38 10.60 -1.23 8.91
N TRP A 39 9.41 -1.72 8.62
CA TRP A 39 8.67 -2.57 9.55
C TRP A 39 9.25 -3.97 9.47
N GLY A 40 9.46 -4.59 10.63
CA GLY A 40 9.90 -5.97 10.71
C GLY A 40 8.74 -6.96 10.61
N GLU A 41 9.09 -8.24 10.61
CA GLU A 41 8.12 -9.32 10.58
C GLU A 41 7.14 -9.27 11.77
N ASP A 42 7.63 -8.93 12.96
CA ASP A 42 6.82 -8.86 14.18
C ASP A 42 5.68 -7.82 14.05
N GLU A 43 5.95 -6.71 13.40
CA GLU A 43 4.96 -5.66 13.20
C GLU A 43 3.87 -6.10 12.22
N PHE A 44 4.25 -6.77 11.13
CA PHE A 44 3.28 -7.32 10.19
C PHE A 44 2.46 -8.45 10.83
N GLU A 45 3.09 -9.32 11.61
CA GLU A 45 2.37 -10.35 12.37
C GLU A 45 1.33 -9.76 13.30
N ARG A 46 1.72 -8.75 14.06
CA ARG A 46 0.81 -8.06 14.98
C ARG A 46 -0.38 -7.48 14.23
N MET A 47 -0.14 -6.80 13.10
CA MET A 47 -1.20 -6.18 12.29
C MET A 47 -2.17 -7.21 11.73
N LEU A 48 -1.69 -8.39 11.34
CA LEU A 48 -2.54 -9.46 10.86
C LEU A 48 -3.52 -9.99 11.91
N HIS A 49 -3.17 -9.85 13.20
CA HIS A 49 -4.01 -10.29 14.32
C HIS A 49 -4.92 -9.20 14.88
N GLU A 50 -4.73 -7.94 14.49
CA GLU A 50 -5.58 -6.83 14.93
C GLU A 50 -6.90 -6.81 14.15
N ARG A 51 -8.04 -6.75 14.85
CA ARG A 51 -9.38 -6.78 14.23
C ARG A 51 -9.69 -5.56 13.37
N ASN A 52 -9.09 -4.43 13.69
CA ASN A 52 -9.32 -3.17 13.01
C ASN A 52 -8.32 -2.91 11.88
N THR A 53 -7.53 -3.90 11.52
CA THR A 53 -6.51 -3.79 10.47
C THR A 53 -6.92 -4.64 9.27
N LEU A 54 -6.87 -4.04 8.09
CA LEU A 54 -7.09 -4.72 6.82
C LEU A 54 -5.76 -4.81 6.08
N VAL A 55 -5.32 -6.02 5.76
CA VAL A 55 -4.05 -6.26 5.09
C VAL A 55 -4.30 -7.08 3.83
N HIS A 56 -3.86 -6.57 2.69
CA HIS A 56 -3.90 -7.28 1.42
C HIS A 56 -2.50 -7.61 0.91
N ARG A 57 -2.40 -8.74 0.26
CA ARG A 57 -1.23 -9.11 -0.52
C ARG A 57 -1.49 -8.90 -2.00
N LEU A 58 -0.48 -8.48 -2.71
CA LEU A 58 -0.45 -8.50 -4.16
C LEU A 58 0.48 -9.63 -4.58
N SER A 59 -0.01 -10.57 -5.36
CA SER A 59 0.80 -11.67 -5.86
C SER A 59 0.86 -11.68 -7.39
N MET A 60 1.98 -12.16 -7.90
CA MET A 60 2.19 -12.49 -9.30
C MET A 60 2.59 -13.94 -9.35
N GLY A 61 1.74 -14.81 -9.91
CA GLY A 61 1.91 -16.23 -9.80
C GLY A 61 1.90 -16.66 -8.33
N ARG A 62 2.97 -17.29 -7.86
CA ARG A 62 3.11 -17.72 -6.46
C ARG A 62 3.86 -16.73 -5.59
N LYS A 63 4.36 -15.64 -6.18
CA LYS A 63 5.23 -14.69 -5.50
C LYS A 63 4.43 -13.52 -4.96
N THR A 64 4.63 -13.21 -3.68
CA THR A 64 4.12 -11.99 -3.06
C THR A 64 5.02 -10.82 -3.46
N VAL A 65 4.45 -9.84 -4.16
CA VAL A 65 5.20 -8.71 -4.72
C VAL A 65 4.72 -7.35 -4.22
N GLY A 66 3.73 -7.32 -3.35
CA GLY A 66 3.24 -6.07 -2.78
C GLY A 66 2.29 -6.30 -1.62
N PHE A 67 1.97 -5.22 -0.93
CA PHE A 67 1.04 -5.22 0.18
C PHE A 67 0.36 -3.86 0.34
N SER A 68 -0.77 -3.87 1.01
CA SER A 68 -1.43 -2.68 1.52
C SER A 68 -1.96 -2.94 2.92
N VAL A 69 -1.80 -1.97 3.83
CA VAL A 69 -2.24 -2.06 5.21
C VAL A 69 -3.04 -0.82 5.56
N SER A 70 -4.23 -1.03 6.10
CA SER A 70 -5.07 0.06 6.62
C SER A 70 -5.56 -0.28 8.02
N ARG A 71 -5.73 0.76 8.83
CA ARG A 71 -6.39 0.68 10.14
C ARG A 71 -7.75 1.34 10.04
N MET A 72 -8.77 0.67 10.57
CA MET A 72 -10.16 1.12 10.53
C MET A 72 -10.59 1.59 11.92
N ALA A 73 -11.35 2.68 11.97
CA ALA A 73 -11.98 3.18 13.17
C ALA A 73 -13.33 3.80 12.79
N ALA A 74 -14.42 3.21 13.28
CA ALA A 74 -15.79 3.57 12.88
C ALA A 74 -15.95 3.48 11.35
N ASP A 75 -16.34 4.54 10.68
CA ASP A 75 -16.50 4.60 9.23
C ASP A 75 -15.31 5.24 8.50
N GLU A 76 -14.19 5.37 9.20
CA GLU A 76 -12.95 5.93 8.65
C GLU A 76 -11.84 4.89 8.62
N ALA A 77 -10.91 5.04 7.70
CA ALA A 77 -9.70 4.24 7.64
C ALA A 77 -8.49 5.11 7.33
N GLU A 78 -7.33 4.66 7.78
CA GLU A 78 -6.05 5.24 7.41
C GLU A 78 -5.21 4.19 6.72
N ILE A 79 -4.71 4.50 5.52
CA ILE A 79 -3.72 3.65 4.87
C ILE A 79 -2.37 3.90 5.56
N LEU A 80 -1.89 2.90 6.27
CA LEU A 80 -0.63 2.97 7.01
C LEU A 80 0.58 2.76 6.11
N SER A 81 0.45 1.86 5.14
CA SER A 81 1.53 1.56 4.20
C SER A 81 1.00 0.83 2.98
N ILE A 82 1.58 1.12 1.83
CA ILE A 82 1.34 0.42 0.58
C ILE A 82 2.66 0.41 -0.21
N ALA A 83 3.04 -0.73 -0.73
CA ALA A 83 4.25 -0.84 -1.54
C ALA A 83 4.17 -2.01 -2.51
N VAL A 84 4.87 -1.84 -3.63
CA VAL A 84 5.13 -2.89 -4.62
C VAL A 84 6.64 -3.06 -4.73
N ALA A 85 7.09 -4.30 -4.83
CA ALA A 85 8.50 -4.63 -4.98
C ALA A 85 9.09 -3.91 -6.20
N GLU A 86 10.32 -3.42 -6.06
CA GLU A 86 10.99 -2.63 -7.09
C GLU A 86 10.99 -3.33 -8.45
N SER A 87 11.23 -4.65 -8.47
CA SER A 87 11.24 -5.45 -9.69
C SER A 87 9.91 -5.47 -10.45
N HIS A 88 8.82 -5.08 -9.80
CA HIS A 88 7.46 -5.11 -10.36
C HIS A 88 6.84 -3.71 -10.49
N ARG A 89 7.59 -2.65 -10.27
CA ARG A 89 7.12 -1.28 -10.44
C ARG A 89 7.01 -0.90 -11.92
N GLY A 90 6.22 0.13 -12.19
CA GLY A 90 6.03 0.63 -13.56
C GLY A 90 5.06 -0.17 -14.42
N ARG A 91 4.26 -1.06 -13.82
CA ARG A 91 3.30 -1.91 -14.51
C ARG A 91 1.84 -1.64 -14.13
N GLY A 92 1.58 -0.54 -13.42
CA GLY A 92 0.23 -0.20 -12.94
C GLY A 92 -0.24 -1.05 -11.76
N LEU A 93 0.62 -1.85 -11.14
CA LEU A 93 0.26 -2.74 -10.05
C LEU A 93 -0.11 -1.99 -8.77
N SER A 94 0.57 -0.88 -8.47
CA SER A 94 0.24 -0.04 -7.32
C SER A 94 -1.17 0.52 -7.41
N SER A 95 -1.57 0.96 -8.59
CA SER A 95 -2.93 1.46 -8.85
C SER A 95 -3.98 0.38 -8.64
N SER A 96 -3.74 -0.81 -9.18
CA SER A 96 -4.62 -1.96 -9.03
C SER A 96 -4.75 -2.38 -7.57
N LEU A 97 -3.63 -2.46 -6.86
CA LEU A 97 -3.60 -2.79 -5.44
C LEU A 97 -4.39 -1.77 -4.62
N LEU A 98 -4.13 -0.48 -4.84
CA LEU A 98 -4.81 0.59 -4.12
C LEU A 98 -6.31 0.58 -4.37
N LEU A 99 -6.75 0.51 -5.62
CA LEU A 99 -8.17 0.52 -5.96
C LEU A 99 -8.91 -0.69 -5.40
N THR A 100 -8.30 -1.87 -5.46
CA THR A 100 -8.89 -3.08 -4.88
C THR A 100 -8.98 -2.97 -3.36
N HIS A 101 -7.93 -2.47 -2.71
CA HIS A 101 -7.91 -2.25 -1.26
C HIS A 101 -9.01 -1.28 -0.83
N LEU A 102 -9.17 -0.17 -1.55
CA LEU A 102 -10.24 0.81 -1.29
C LEU A 102 -11.63 0.19 -1.46
N GLY A 103 -11.81 -0.68 -2.45
CA GLY A 103 -13.07 -1.41 -2.64
C GLY A 103 -13.40 -2.30 -1.45
N HIS A 104 -12.42 -2.98 -0.89
CA HIS A 104 -12.60 -3.80 0.32
C HIS A 104 -12.90 -2.94 1.55
N LEU A 105 -12.24 -1.80 1.69
CA LEU A 105 -12.57 -0.85 2.76
C LEU A 105 -14.03 -0.38 2.66
N ALA A 106 -14.48 -0.03 1.48
CA ALA A 106 -15.88 0.33 1.25
C ALA A 106 -16.82 -0.80 1.64
N GLY A 107 -16.46 -2.05 1.32
CA GLY A 107 -17.22 -3.24 1.72
C GLY A 107 -17.28 -3.44 3.25
N HIS A 108 -16.33 -2.91 4.00
CA HIS A 108 -16.33 -2.89 5.47
C HIS A 108 -17.10 -1.70 6.06
N GLY A 109 -17.78 -0.90 5.24
CA GLY A 109 -18.51 0.27 5.71
C GLY A 109 -17.69 1.54 5.87
N ILE A 110 -16.46 1.54 5.36
CA ILE A 110 -15.60 2.73 5.41
C ILE A 110 -16.11 3.76 4.40
N ARG A 111 -16.28 4.99 4.85
CA ARG A 111 -16.76 6.11 4.03
C ARG A 111 -15.67 7.10 3.67
N THR A 112 -14.65 7.19 4.50
CA THR A 112 -13.56 8.16 4.30
C THR A 112 -12.23 7.47 4.59
N VAL A 113 -11.27 7.70 3.71
CA VAL A 113 -9.91 7.14 3.84
C VAL A 113 -8.90 8.28 3.85
N PHE A 114 -7.98 8.20 4.81
CA PHE A 114 -6.86 9.12 4.97
C PHE A 114 -5.54 8.42 4.72
N LEU A 115 -4.54 9.17 4.36
CA LEU A 115 -3.15 8.72 4.33
C LEU A 115 -2.21 9.93 4.52
N GLU A 116 -0.99 9.64 4.95
CA GLU A 116 0.09 10.61 4.96
C GLU A 116 1.13 10.22 3.89
N VAL A 117 1.65 11.19 3.18
CA VAL A 117 2.69 11.00 2.17
C VAL A 117 3.72 12.12 2.30
N GLU A 118 4.99 11.78 2.17
CA GLU A 118 6.04 12.80 2.15
C GLU A 118 5.84 13.75 0.97
N GLU A 119 6.00 15.03 1.23
CA GLU A 119 5.74 16.09 0.26
C GLU A 119 6.54 15.93 -1.04
N ASN A 120 7.77 15.44 -0.92
CA ASN A 120 8.67 15.24 -2.06
C ASN A 120 8.48 13.89 -2.78
N ASN A 121 7.60 13.02 -2.28
CA ASN A 121 7.34 11.74 -2.93
C ASN A 121 6.35 11.91 -4.07
N GLN A 122 6.83 12.40 -5.20
CA GLN A 122 6.01 12.69 -6.37
C GLN A 122 5.31 11.46 -6.96
N PRO A 123 5.97 10.31 -7.11
CA PRO A 123 5.29 9.11 -7.63
C PRO A 123 4.10 8.69 -6.77
N ALA A 124 4.26 8.67 -5.44
CA ALA A 124 3.18 8.31 -4.52
C ALA A 124 2.04 9.35 -4.58
N ARG A 125 2.38 10.62 -4.59
CA ARG A 125 1.37 11.70 -4.69
C ARG A 125 0.53 11.55 -5.96
N ARG A 126 1.16 11.26 -7.09
CA ARG A 126 0.45 11.04 -8.35
C ARG A 126 -0.45 9.82 -8.30
N LEU A 127 0.03 8.73 -7.69
CA LEU A 127 -0.77 7.52 -7.49
C LEU A 127 -2.04 7.84 -6.71
N TYR A 128 -1.90 8.53 -5.59
CA TYR A 128 -3.04 8.85 -4.72
C TYR A 128 -4.00 9.86 -5.38
N GLN A 129 -3.47 10.87 -6.05
CA GLN A 129 -4.29 11.83 -6.78
C GLN A 129 -5.13 11.15 -7.88
N ARG A 130 -4.55 10.24 -8.63
CA ARG A 130 -5.27 9.45 -9.65
C ARG A 130 -6.34 8.56 -9.04
N ALA A 131 -6.13 8.10 -7.83
CA ALA A 131 -7.09 7.30 -7.08
C ALA A 131 -8.16 8.14 -6.38
N GLY A 132 -8.18 9.45 -6.59
CA GLY A 132 -9.21 10.34 -6.06
C GLY A 132 -8.91 10.97 -4.71
N PHE A 133 -7.68 10.87 -4.21
CA PHE A 133 -7.26 11.56 -2.99
C PHE A 133 -6.91 13.01 -3.29
N SER A 134 -7.20 13.89 -2.33
CA SER A 134 -6.81 15.30 -2.36
C SER A 134 -6.11 15.69 -1.07
N VAL A 135 -5.23 16.67 -1.14
CA VAL A 135 -4.51 17.19 0.02
C VAL A 135 -5.48 17.98 0.89
N VAL A 136 -5.58 17.61 2.16
CA VAL A 136 -6.45 18.29 3.14
C VAL A 136 -5.66 18.88 4.31
N GLY A 137 -4.38 18.60 4.41
CA GLY A 137 -3.55 19.14 5.49
C GLY A 137 -2.07 18.88 5.27
N ARG A 138 -1.28 19.44 6.14
CA ARG A 138 0.17 19.29 6.14
C ARG A 138 0.64 19.10 7.57
N ARG A 139 1.51 18.11 7.77
CA ARG A 139 2.19 17.91 9.03
C ARG A 139 3.64 18.32 8.88
N GLU A 140 4.06 19.32 9.62
CA GLU A 140 5.46 19.71 9.71
C GLU A 140 6.20 18.69 10.57
N ARG A 141 7.32 18.18 10.05
CA ARG A 141 8.17 17.23 10.76
C ARG A 141 9.49 17.89 11.12
N TYR A 142 9.71 18.08 12.42
CA TYR A 142 10.97 18.59 12.94
C TYR A 142 11.88 17.42 13.28
N TYR A 143 12.86 17.17 12.44
CA TYR A 143 13.88 16.17 12.71
C TYR A 143 15.16 16.84 13.19
N ARG A 144 15.71 16.36 14.29
CA ARG A 144 16.90 16.92 14.91
C ARG A 144 18.07 15.95 14.99
N GLN A 145 18.05 14.88 14.26
CA GLN A 145 19.20 14.01 14.20
C GLN A 145 20.08 14.39 13.01
N SER A 146 21.39 14.44 13.29
CA SER A 146 22.43 14.83 12.36
C SER A 146 22.24 14.28 10.94
N GLY A 147 22.09 15.15 9.98
CA GLY A 147 22.20 14.85 8.56
C GLY A 147 20.92 14.47 7.85
N SER A 148 19.77 14.38 8.51
CA SER A 148 18.49 14.15 7.83
C SER A 148 17.66 15.42 7.80
N GLU A 149 17.36 15.91 6.61
CA GLU A 149 16.38 16.98 6.45
C GLU A 149 14.98 16.48 6.86
N ALA A 150 14.29 17.29 7.66
CA ALA A 150 12.92 17.04 8.01
C ALA A 150 12.04 17.26 6.78
N LEU A 151 11.35 16.23 6.35
CA LEU A 151 10.39 16.32 5.26
C LEU A 151 8.98 16.46 5.84
N ASP A 152 8.24 17.44 5.33
CA ASP A 152 6.84 17.57 5.68
C ASP A 152 6.03 16.44 5.05
N ALA A 153 4.99 16.01 5.73
CA ALA A 153 4.04 15.08 5.21
C ALA A 153 2.75 15.80 4.82
N LEU A 154 2.17 15.39 3.73
CA LEU A 154 0.85 15.82 3.32
C LEU A 154 -0.18 14.83 3.82
N LEU A 155 -1.26 15.34 4.41
CA LEU A 155 -2.43 14.54 4.73
C LEU A 155 -3.35 14.56 3.52
N MET A 156 -3.67 13.38 3.01
CA MET A 156 -4.57 13.23 1.88
C MET A 156 -5.84 12.47 2.31
N ARG A 157 -6.93 12.78 1.65
CA ARG A 157 -8.26 12.22 1.96
C ARG A 157 -8.99 11.85 0.68
N ARG A 158 -9.72 10.75 0.74
CA ARG A 158 -10.72 10.36 -0.25
C ARG A 158 -11.99 9.91 0.42
N ASP A 159 -13.12 10.43 -0.04
CA ASP A 159 -14.45 9.93 0.33
C ASP A 159 -14.84 8.81 -0.63
N LEU A 160 -15.32 7.68 -0.09
CA LEU A 160 -15.63 6.48 -0.87
C LEU A 160 -17.09 6.42 -1.33
N SER A 161 -17.92 7.28 -0.81
CA SER A 161 -19.35 7.31 -1.16
C SER A 161 -19.76 8.66 -1.67
#